data_36fa53f5b52e40fbad7ec4c5bd3c7e0e
#
_entry.id   36fa53f5b52e40fbad7ec4c5bd3c7e0e
#
_cell.length_a   1.000
_cell.length_b   1.000
_cell.length_c   1.000
_cell.angle_alpha   90.00
_cell.angle_beta   90.00
_cell.angle_gamma   90.00
#
_symmetry.space_group_name_H-M   'P 1'
#
loop_
_entity.id
_entity.type
_entity.pdbx_description
1 polymer ?
#
loop_
_entity_poly.entity_id
_entity_poly.type
_entity_poly.pdbx_seq_one_letter_code
_entity_poly.pdbx_strand_id
1 'polypeptide(L)'
;MAWRIARSAIAACAVLSGLMPAAAQSVEEFYAGRTVTLIISFGAGGLNDIAGRLVAQHLPRFIPGRPRIIVQNMPGAGGLVAANHLYNAAPQDGSVLVQLDRSVAQSGIRGAANVKFDPLKFTWLGSLSNYDNEAYLLWVNVSHPARTVADINRLATPTRLGAVSGGTNMLMSLTAKETLGLNVKVIRGYVSGPAVWLAMDRAEVDGQTIGFTSVMAEHPEKWENKEIRPLLQFGRATRLSLFSELPTARELAPTPEARALVEFAELPFLTSLPYVAPPNLPPDRTRPLQAAFIKMSRDEAFIADARKRRVELSPSDGDQIMAVLRRSAAMPKKVIEQFNAILEAQN
;
A
#
# COMPACT_ATOMS: atom_id res chain seq x y z
N MET A 1 78.25 -19.39 -6.99
CA MET A 1 77.38 -18.29 -6.60
C MET A 1 76.19 -18.09 -7.59
N ALA A 2 76.11 -18.83 -8.65
CA ALA A 2 75.10 -18.69 -9.73
C ALA A 2 73.85 -19.62 -9.55
N TRP A 3 73.83 -20.51 -8.62
CA TRP A 3 72.74 -21.53 -8.48
C TRP A 3 71.63 -21.15 -7.45
N ARG A 4 71.79 -20.04 -6.72
CA ARG A 4 70.81 -19.59 -5.73
C ARG A 4 69.81 -18.58 -6.28
N ILE A 5 70.07 -17.97 -7.45
CA ILE A 5 69.21 -16.93 -8.07
C ILE A 5 68.08 -17.56 -8.91
N ALA A 6 68.28 -18.80 -9.43
CA ALA A 6 67.28 -19.43 -10.28
C ALA A 6 66.06 -20.01 -9.52
N ARG A 7 66.13 -20.21 -8.21
CA ARG A 7 65.01 -20.76 -7.39
C ARG A 7 64.05 -19.69 -6.88
N SER A 8 64.43 -18.43 -6.82
CA SER A 8 63.57 -17.31 -6.37
C SER A 8 62.68 -16.73 -7.47
N ALA A 9 63.03 -16.93 -8.75
CA ALA A 9 62.25 -16.45 -9.86
C ALA A 9 60.99 -17.31 -10.21
N ILE A 10 61.03 -18.59 -9.86
CA ILE A 10 59.93 -19.53 -10.15
C ILE A 10 58.80 -19.42 -9.08
N ALA A 11 59.12 -18.98 -7.85
CA ALA A 11 58.11 -18.78 -6.82
C ALA A 11 57.25 -17.50 -6.98
N ALA A 12 57.77 -16.51 -7.72
CA ALA A 12 57.04 -15.25 -7.94
C ALA A 12 55.96 -15.31 -9.03
N CYS A 13 56.09 -16.25 -9.98
CA CYS A 13 55.09 -16.41 -11.06
C CYS A 13 53.86 -17.24 -10.66
N ALA A 14 53.89 -18.01 -9.54
CA ALA A 14 52.77 -18.86 -9.12
C ALA A 14 51.69 -18.14 -8.31
N VAL A 15 51.95 -16.89 -7.86
CA VAL A 15 51.00 -16.14 -6.99
C VAL A 15 50.07 -15.19 -7.81
N LEU A 16 50.38 -14.94 -9.07
CA LEU A 16 49.58 -14.03 -9.91
C LEU A 16 48.43 -14.72 -10.67
N SER A 17 48.25 -16.02 -10.53
CA SER A 17 47.22 -16.76 -11.29
C SER A 17 45.88 -16.90 -10.58
N GLY A 18 45.61 -16.20 -9.46
CA GLY A 18 44.45 -16.44 -8.59
C GLY A 18 43.38 -15.34 -8.50
N LEU A 19 43.56 -14.23 -9.19
CA LEU A 19 42.54 -13.15 -9.21
C LEU A 19 41.80 -13.15 -10.56
N MET A 20 41.12 -14.28 -10.89
CA MET A 20 40.01 -14.17 -11.84
C MET A 20 38.94 -13.33 -11.13
N PRO A 21 38.50 -12.19 -11.72
CA PRO A 21 37.36 -11.49 -11.22
C PRO A 21 36.21 -12.51 -11.23
N ALA A 22 35.62 -12.78 -10.04
CA ALA A 22 34.39 -13.56 -9.98
C ALA A 22 33.41 -12.85 -10.94
N ALA A 23 33.15 -13.43 -12.09
CA ALA A 23 32.16 -12.90 -13.02
C ALA A 23 30.87 -12.78 -12.25
N ALA A 24 30.38 -11.55 -12.06
CA ALA A 24 29.14 -11.32 -11.35
C ALA A 24 28.06 -12.15 -12.06
N GLN A 25 27.45 -13.09 -11.37
CA GLN A 25 26.40 -13.94 -11.91
C GLN A 25 25.34 -13.05 -12.55
N SER A 26 25.02 -13.29 -13.81
CA SER A 26 23.99 -12.52 -14.51
C SER A 26 22.63 -12.70 -13.81
N VAL A 27 21.74 -11.71 -13.94
CA VAL A 27 20.38 -11.77 -13.37
C VAL A 27 19.63 -13.00 -13.90
N GLU A 28 19.81 -13.33 -15.17
CA GLU A 28 19.20 -14.50 -15.78
C GLU A 28 19.71 -15.80 -15.16
N GLU A 29 20.99 -15.97 -15.00
CA GLU A 29 21.61 -17.13 -14.32
C GLU A 29 21.18 -17.21 -12.86
N PHE A 30 21.04 -16.07 -12.17
CA PHE A 30 20.59 -16.04 -10.78
C PHE A 30 19.16 -16.58 -10.65
N TYR A 31 18.23 -16.17 -11.52
CA TYR A 31 16.83 -16.59 -11.42
C TYR A 31 16.50 -17.89 -12.15
N ALA A 32 17.31 -18.35 -13.09
CA ALA A 32 17.08 -19.59 -13.84
C ALA A 32 16.96 -20.80 -12.89
N GLY A 33 15.83 -21.49 -12.95
CA GLY A 33 15.54 -22.67 -12.12
C GLY A 33 15.29 -22.38 -10.64
N ARG A 34 15.36 -21.12 -10.19
CA ARG A 34 15.10 -20.74 -8.78
C ARG A 34 13.62 -20.60 -8.48
N THR A 35 13.32 -20.74 -7.20
CA THR A 35 12.03 -20.38 -6.63
C THR A 35 12.16 -19.05 -5.89
N VAL A 36 11.31 -18.09 -6.23
CA VAL A 36 11.12 -16.83 -5.53
C VAL A 36 9.89 -16.97 -4.62
N THR A 37 9.98 -16.55 -3.38
CA THR A 37 8.84 -16.52 -2.46
C THR A 37 8.20 -15.13 -2.50
N LEU A 38 6.91 -15.07 -2.86
CA LEU A 38 6.10 -13.87 -2.69
C LEU A 38 5.29 -14.00 -1.39
N ILE A 39 5.70 -13.27 -0.38
CA ILE A 39 4.97 -13.17 0.88
C ILE A 39 3.82 -12.17 0.70
N ILE A 40 2.62 -12.54 1.14
CA ILE A 40 1.45 -11.68 1.20
C ILE A 40 1.17 -11.38 2.67
N SER A 41 1.19 -10.09 3.05
CA SER A 41 1.00 -9.64 4.44
C SER A 41 -0.43 -9.77 4.97
N PHE A 42 -1.27 -10.50 4.27
CA PHE A 42 -2.69 -10.73 4.56
C PHE A 42 -3.02 -12.21 4.66
N GLY A 43 -4.14 -12.52 5.30
CA GLY A 43 -4.75 -13.84 5.24
C GLY A 43 -5.22 -14.20 3.83
N ALA A 44 -5.39 -15.50 3.58
CA ALA A 44 -5.84 -16.01 2.29
C ALA A 44 -7.30 -15.61 1.98
N GLY A 45 -7.62 -15.44 0.69
CA GLY A 45 -8.98 -15.31 0.14
C GLY A 45 -9.49 -13.88 -0.03
N GLY A 46 -8.84 -12.86 0.56
CA GLY A 46 -9.23 -11.45 0.36
C GLY A 46 -8.63 -10.84 -0.91
N LEU A 47 -9.03 -9.59 -1.24
CA LEU A 47 -8.56 -8.87 -2.43
C LEU A 47 -7.04 -8.82 -2.54
N ASN A 48 -6.35 -8.59 -1.43
CA ASN A 48 -4.88 -8.56 -1.41
C ASN A 48 -4.27 -9.93 -1.74
N ASP A 49 -4.84 -11.03 -1.24
CA ASP A 49 -4.38 -12.37 -1.57
C ASP A 49 -4.64 -12.70 -3.05
N ILE A 50 -5.81 -12.32 -3.57
CA ILE A 50 -6.15 -12.46 -5.00
C ILE A 50 -5.15 -11.69 -5.87
N ALA A 51 -4.86 -10.43 -5.53
CA ALA A 51 -3.91 -9.59 -6.25
C ALA A 51 -2.47 -10.16 -6.18
N GLY A 52 -2.04 -10.63 -5.00
CA GLY A 52 -0.72 -11.24 -4.83
C GLY A 52 -0.56 -12.53 -5.65
N ARG A 53 -1.58 -13.40 -5.68
CA ARG A 53 -1.57 -14.63 -6.49
C ARG A 53 -1.60 -14.32 -7.99
N LEU A 54 -2.30 -13.27 -8.39
CA LEU A 54 -2.30 -12.79 -9.77
C LEU A 54 -0.89 -12.33 -10.19
N VAL A 55 -0.20 -11.56 -9.35
CA VAL A 55 1.20 -11.17 -9.58
C VAL A 55 2.11 -12.39 -9.63
N ALA A 56 1.97 -13.35 -8.70
CA ALA A 56 2.77 -14.57 -8.69
C ALA A 56 2.59 -15.40 -9.97
N GLN A 57 1.41 -15.39 -10.57
CA GLN A 57 1.10 -16.09 -11.82
C GLN A 57 1.75 -15.43 -13.03
N HIS A 58 1.78 -14.10 -13.09
CA HIS A 58 2.18 -13.37 -14.30
C HIS A 58 3.62 -12.85 -14.27
N LEU A 59 4.12 -12.41 -13.10
CA LEU A 59 5.43 -11.77 -12.95
C LEU A 59 6.62 -12.61 -13.44
N PRO A 60 6.66 -13.96 -13.28
CA PRO A 60 7.77 -14.78 -13.75
C PRO A 60 8.10 -14.60 -15.22
N ARG A 61 7.12 -14.35 -16.08
CA ARG A 61 7.30 -14.16 -17.52
C ARG A 61 8.18 -12.97 -17.90
N PHE A 62 8.30 -11.99 -16.98
CA PHE A 62 8.98 -10.72 -17.18
C PHE A 62 10.33 -10.65 -16.45
N ILE A 63 10.56 -11.53 -15.46
CA ILE A 63 11.86 -11.63 -14.78
C ILE A 63 12.84 -12.41 -15.67
N PRO A 64 14.07 -11.90 -15.95
CA PRO A 64 15.11 -12.68 -16.60
C PRO A 64 15.34 -14.01 -15.86
N GLY A 65 15.52 -15.11 -16.58
CA GLY A 65 15.63 -16.45 -16.00
C GLY A 65 14.31 -17.11 -15.60
N ARG A 66 13.19 -16.39 -15.66
CA ARG A 66 11.81 -16.89 -15.45
C ARG A 66 11.68 -17.80 -14.23
N PRO A 67 11.96 -17.32 -13.01
CA PRO A 67 11.89 -18.12 -11.80
C PRO A 67 10.46 -18.61 -11.54
N ARG A 68 10.33 -19.68 -10.79
CA ARG A 68 9.04 -20.06 -10.23
C ARG A 68 8.71 -19.12 -9.05
N ILE A 69 7.49 -18.60 -8.99
CA ILE A 69 7.03 -17.86 -7.80
C ILE A 69 6.04 -18.70 -7.01
N ILE A 70 6.31 -18.87 -5.70
CA ILE A 70 5.39 -19.46 -4.73
C ILE A 70 4.84 -18.39 -3.80
N VAL A 71 3.60 -18.57 -3.36
CA VAL A 71 2.93 -17.62 -2.45
C VAL A 71 2.94 -18.17 -1.04
N GLN A 72 3.24 -17.29 -0.07
CA GLN A 72 3.15 -17.55 1.36
C GLN A 72 2.38 -16.41 2.02
N ASN A 73 1.31 -16.72 2.76
CA ASN A 73 0.62 -15.71 3.57
C ASN A 73 1.32 -15.56 4.93
N MET A 74 1.59 -14.29 5.32
CA MET A 74 2.20 -13.93 6.60
C MET A 74 1.43 -12.76 7.22
N PRO A 75 0.20 -12.99 7.68
CA PRO A 75 -0.62 -11.94 8.29
C PRO A 75 -0.10 -11.58 9.68
N GLY A 76 -0.49 -10.40 10.15
CA GLY A 76 -0.28 -9.96 11.53
C GLY A 76 0.07 -8.49 11.66
N ALA A 77 -0.45 -7.88 12.72
CA ALA A 77 -0.22 -6.49 13.11
C ALA A 77 -0.34 -5.47 11.94
N GLY A 78 -1.37 -5.60 11.10
CA GLY A 78 -1.55 -4.70 9.95
C GLY A 78 -0.39 -4.78 8.94
N GLY A 79 0.21 -5.95 8.73
CA GLY A 79 1.32 -6.16 7.79
C GLY A 79 2.71 -5.92 8.39
N LEU A 80 2.81 -5.46 9.64
CA LEU A 80 4.12 -5.18 10.27
C LEU A 80 4.95 -6.46 10.46
N VAL A 81 4.31 -7.63 10.65
CA VAL A 81 5.04 -8.92 10.78
C VAL A 81 5.81 -9.21 9.49
N ALA A 82 5.16 -9.14 8.34
CA ALA A 82 5.79 -9.38 7.04
C ALA A 82 6.85 -8.31 6.70
N ALA A 83 6.58 -7.04 7.01
CA ALA A 83 7.52 -5.95 6.78
C ALA A 83 8.80 -6.08 7.63
N ASN A 84 8.65 -6.37 8.94
CA ASN A 84 9.78 -6.61 9.83
C ASN A 84 10.59 -7.84 9.41
N HIS A 85 9.90 -8.92 8.98
CA HIS A 85 10.56 -10.12 8.47
C HIS A 85 11.38 -9.80 7.21
N LEU A 86 10.78 -9.12 6.22
CA LEU A 86 11.48 -8.75 5.00
C LEU A 86 12.73 -7.91 5.27
N TYR A 87 12.61 -6.94 6.18
CA TYR A 87 13.68 -6.00 6.47
C TYR A 87 14.86 -6.62 7.22
N ASN A 88 14.57 -7.50 8.21
CA ASN A 88 15.57 -7.95 9.19
C ASN A 88 16.00 -9.42 9.02
N ALA A 89 15.20 -10.27 8.38
CA ALA A 89 15.40 -11.72 8.37
C ALA A 89 15.42 -12.34 6.97
N ALA A 90 14.75 -11.74 5.98
CA ALA A 90 14.74 -12.30 4.64
C ALA A 90 16.10 -12.15 3.94
N PRO A 91 16.48 -13.10 3.05
CA PRO A 91 17.64 -12.95 2.19
C PRO A 91 17.57 -11.65 1.37
N GLN A 92 18.69 -10.89 1.35
CA GLN A 92 18.74 -9.60 0.62
C GLN A 92 19.20 -9.79 -0.83
N ASP A 93 18.81 -10.89 -1.46
CA ASP A 93 19.28 -11.32 -2.77
C ASP A 93 18.20 -11.28 -3.87
N GLY A 94 16.96 -10.91 -3.55
CA GLY A 94 15.83 -10.88 -4.48
C GLY A 94 15.10 -12.21 -4.61
N SER A 95 15.40 -13.22 -3.81
CA SER A 95 14.64 -14.49 -3.75
C SER A 95 13.35 -14.38 -2.92
N VAL A 96 13.18 -13.29 -2.16
CA VAL A 96 11.97 -12.99 -1.39
C VAL A 96 11.43 -11.63 -1.77
N LEU A 97 10.14 -11.59 -2.11
CA LEU A 97 9.36 -10.38 -2.37
C LEU A 97 8.18 -10.34 -1.40
N VAL A 98 7.67 -9.15 -1.10
CA VAL A 98 6.49 -9.00 -0.24
C VAL A 98 5.47 -8.07 -0.89
N GLN A 99 4.21 -8.48 -0.86
CA GLN A 99 3.08 -7.57 -0.98
C GLN A 99 2.73 -7.08 0.42
N LEU A 100 2.93 -5.79 0.67
CA LEU A 100 2.66 -5.16 1.96
C LEU A 100 1.22 -4.65 2.06
N ASP A 101 0.76 -4.46 3.30
CA ASP A 101 -0.38 -3.58 3.55
C ASP A 101 -0.01 -2.13 3.21
N ARG A 102 -0.94 -1.41 2.61
CA ARG A 102 -0.75 -0.01 2.19
C ARG A 102 -0.37 0.94 3.33
N SER A 103 -0.77 0.64 4.58
CA SER A 103 -0.47 1.47 5.75
C SER A 103 0.93 1.26 6.31
N VAL A 104 1.66 0.23 5.87
CA VAL A 104 2.97 -0.14 6.40
C VAL A 104 3.99 0.99 6.24
N ALA A 105 4.05 1.60 5.05
CA ALA A 105 4.97 2.71 4.80
C ALA A 105 4.68 3.92 5.72
N GLN A 106 3.41 4.29 5.86
CA GLN A 106 2.98 5.36 6.78
C GLN A 106 3.31 5.01 8.23
N SER A 107 3.10 3.76 8.64
CA SER A 107 3.44 3.28 9.98
C SER A 107 4.93 3.42 10.27
N GLY A 108 5.79 3.14 9.28
CA GLY A 108 7.23 3.37 9.37
C GLY A 108 7.59 4.84 9.52
N ILE A 109 7.04 5.71 8.68
CA ILE A 109 7.32 7.16 8.69
C ILE A 109 6.88 7.81 10.01
N ARG A 110 5.72 7.43 10.55
CA ARG A 110 5.20 8.00 11.81
C ARG A 110 5.81 7.41 13.08
N GLY A 111 6.70 6.42 12.97
CA GLY A 111 7.32 5.78 14.13
C GLY A 111 6.33 4.96 14.96
N ALA A 112 5.41 4.24 14.32
CA ALA A 112 4.44 3.41 15.03
C ALA A 112 5.10 2.33 15.89
N ALA A 113 4.44 1.92 16.98
CA ALA A 113 4.91 0.86 17.84
C ALA A 113 5.16 -0.44 17.04
N ASN A 114 6.20 -1.19 17.43
CA ASN A 114 6.62 -2.45 16.80
C ASN A 114 7.14 -2.36 15.35
N VAL A 115 7.33 -1.16 14.81
CA VAL A 115 8.05 -0.95 13.55
C VAL A 115 9.55 -1.17 13.79
N LYS A 116 10.16 -2.08 13.01
CA LYS A 116 11.60 -2.41 13.04
C LYS A 116 12.21 -2.32 11.65
N PHE A 117 11.73 -1.38 10.84
CA PHE A 117 12.20 -1.13 9.48
C PHE A 117 12.15 0.38 9.17
N ASP A 118 12.91 0.76 8.16
CA ASP A 118 12.85 2.08 7.54
C ASP A 118 12.20 1.91 6.15
N PRO A 119 11.00 2.47 5.90
CA PRO A 119 10.31 2.29 4.63
C PRO A 119 11.06 2.92 3.44
N LEU A 120 11.97 3.88 3.71
CA LEU A 120 12.81 4.50 2.68
C LEU A 120 13.97 3.62 2.23
N LYS A 121 14.25 2.53 2.95
CA LYS A 121 15.31 1.58 2.62
C LYS A 121 14.83 0.33 1.89
N PHE A 122 13.53 0.08 1.85
CA PHE A 122 13.01 -1.01 1.02
C PHE A 122 13.29 -0.77 -0.46
N THR A 123 13.48 -1.83 -1.21
CA THR A 123 13.47 -1.80 -2.67
C THR A 123 12.03 -1.88 -3.16
N TRP A 124 11.41 -0.74 -3.45
CA TRP A 124 10.05 -0.68 -3.98
C TRP A 124 10.04 -1.11 -5.45
N LEU A 125 9.26 -2.14 -5.78
CA LEU A 125 9.09 -2.59 -7.16
C LEU A 125 8.02 -1.78 -7.88
N GLY A 126 6.96 -1.46 -7.18
CA GLY A 126 5.81 -0.70 -7.65
C GLY A 126 4.57 -0.99 -6.82
N SER A 127 3.47 -0.39 -7.22
CA SER A 127 2.12 -0.68 -6.71
C SER A 127 1.19 -0.97 -7.88
N LEU A 128 0.22 -1.86 -7.69
CA LEU A 128 -0.81 -2.10 -8.71
C LEU A 128 -1.86 -1.00 -8.76
N SER A 129 -2.00 -0.21 -7.69
CA SER A 129 -2.95 0.90 -7.63
C SER A 129 -2.38 2.09 -6.86
N ASN A 130 -2.62 3.29 -7.40
CA ASN A 130 -2.34 4.59 -6.78
C ASN A 130 -3.62 5.40 -6.56
N TYR A 131 -4.77 4.77 -6.70
CA TYR A 131 -6.09 5.39 -6.55
C TYR A 131 -6.49 6.43 -7.60
N ASP A 132 -5.80 6.53 -8.74
CA ASP A 132 -6.15 7.50 -9.78
C ASP A 132 -7.57 7.27 -10.35
N ASN A 133 -7.98 6.00 -10.46
CA ASN A 133 -9.29 5.59 -10.97
C ASN A 133 -10.30 5.25 -9.86
N GLU A 134 -9.98 5.55 -8.60
CA GLU A 134 -10.74 5.16 -7.43
C GLU A 134 -10.99 6.37 -6.53
N ALA A 135 -12.02 6.30 -5.71
CA ALA A 135 -12.27 7.25 -4.63
C ALA A 135 -12.66 6.50 -3.36
N TYR A 136 -12.11 6.91 -2.24
CA TYR A 136 -12.58 6.51 -0.93
C TYR A 136 -13.58 7.55 -0.44
N LEU A 137 -14.80 7.13 -0.14
CA LEU A 137 -15.92 8.05 -0.01
C LEU A 137 -16.52 7.96 1.41
N LEU A 138 -16.98 9.11 1.91
CA LEU A 138 -17.91 9.17 3.03
C LEU A 138 -19.31 8.95 2.48
N TRP A 139 -19.94 7.88 2.89
CA TRP A 139 -21.29 7.48 2.52
C TRP A 139 -22.24 7.65 3.68
N VAL A 140 -23.47 8.05 3.38
CA VAL A 140 -24.60 8.00 4.32
C VAL A 140 -25.79 7.26 3.69
N ASN A 141 -26.67 6.70 4.50
CA ASN A 141 -27.95 6.18 4.03
C ASN A 141 -28.76 7.30 3.37
N VAL A 142 -29.50 7.00 2.32
CA VAL A 142 -30.31 8.00 1.60
C VAL A 142 -31.35 8.68 2.48
N SER A 143 -31.82 8.00 3.53
CA SER A 143 -32.72 8.51 4.58
C SER A 143 -32.09 9.57 5.48
N HIS A 144 -30.74 9.63 5.52
CA HIS A 144 -30.01 10.63 6.30
C HIS A 144 -30.28 12.05 5.77
N PRO A 145 -30.52 13.05 6.65
CA PRO A 145 -30.92 14.40 6.23
C PRO A 145 -29.84 15.17 5.45
N ALA A 146 -28.56 14.90 5.69
CA ALA A 146 -27.48 15.55 4.96
C ALA A 146 -27.47 15.12 3.48
N ARG A 147 -27.50 16.09 2.57
CA ARG A 147 -27.37 15.92 1.12
C ARG A 147 -26.01 16.32 0.60
N THR A 148 -25.31 17.17 1.33
CA THR A 148 -23.95 17.61 1.08
C THR A 148 -23.11 17.44 2.34
N VAL A 149 -21.80 17.48 2.22
CA VAL A 149 -20.90 17.45 3.37
C VAL A 149 -21.12 18.66 4.30
N ALA A 150 -21.48 19.82 3.77
CA ALA A 150 -21.76 21.01 4.55
C ALA A 150 -23.02 20.86 5.44
N ASP A 151 -23.97 20.05 5.04
CA ASP A 151 -25.18 19.80 5.86
C ASP A 151 -24.85 19.05 7.13
N ILE A 152 -23.81 18.20 7.13
CA ILE A 152 -23.38 17.45 8.34
C ILE A 152 -23.17 18.40 9.52
N ASN A 153 -22.52 19.56 9.28
CA ASN A 153 -22.23 20.54 10.34
C ASN A 153 -23.44 21.35 10.80
N ARG A 154 -24.54 21.32 10.03
CA ARG A 154 -25.80 21.99 10.40
C ARG A 154 -26.75 21.11 11.21
N LEU A 155 -26.43 19.81 11.32
CA LEU A 155 -27.27 18.88 12.09
C LEU A 155 -27.10 19.11 13.57
N ALA A 156 -28.22 19.03 14.31
CA ALA A 156 -28.23 19.13 15.78
C ALA A 156 -27.53 17.93 16.45
N THR A 157 -27.56 16.77 15.80
CA THR A 157 -26.91 15.54 16.29
C THR A 157 -25.80 15.12 15.36
N PRO A 158 -24.67 14.61 15.89
CA PRO A 158 -23.58 14.12 15.06
C PRO A 158 -24.01 12.96 14.15
N THR A 159 -23.55 12.96 12.89
CA THR A 159 -23.69 11.82 11.98
C THR A 159 -22.85 10.66 12.48
N ARG A 160 -23.47 9.50 12.74
CA ARG A 160 -22.80 8.30 13.26
C ARG A 160 -22.15 7.53 12.10
N LEU A 161 -20.82 7.43 12.12
CA LEU A 161 -20.06 6.68 11.11
C LEU A 161 -19.55 5.38 11.73
N GLY A 162 -19.97 4.23 11.18
CA GLY A 162 -19.49 2.92 11.57
C GLY A 162 -18.06 2.68 11.07
N ALA A 163 -17.20 2.10 11.90
CA ALA A 163 -15.80 1.84 11.56
C ALA A 163 -15.26 0.52 12.13
N VAL A 164 -14.49 -0.18 11.31
CA VAL A 164 -13.69 -1.33 11.72
C VAL A 164 -12.46 -0.81 12.48
N SER A 165 -12.22 -1.32 13.68
CA SER A 165 -11.09 -0.89 14.51
C SER A 165 -9.75 -1.11 13.80
N GLY A 166 -8.93 -0.05 13.75
CA GLY A 166 -7.63 -0.07 13.07
C GLY A 166 -7.69 -0.03 11.54
N GLY A 167 -8.88 -0.03 10.94
CA GLY A 167 -9.05 -0.02 9.49
C GLY A 167 -8.94 1.37 8.86
N THR A 168 -8.77 1.40 7.53
CA THR A 168 -8.73 2.66 6.76
C THR A 168 -10.02 3.46 6.91
N ASN A 169 -11.17 2.79 7.02
CA ASN A 169 -12.45 3.45 7.25
C ASN A 169 -12.48 4.20 8.59
N MET A 170 -11.88 3.65 9.64
CA MET A 170 -11.74 4.38 10.91
C MET A 170 -10.85 5.61 10.74
N LEU A 171 -9.69 5.45 10.09
CA LEU A 171 -8.77 6.55 9.86
C LEU A 171 -9.42 7.70 9.07
N MET A 172 -10.14 7.42 8.00
CA MET A 172 -10.81 8.45 7.20
C MET A 172 -11.99 9.10 7.95
N SER A 173 -12.73 8.32 8.73
CA SER A 173 -13.79 8.87 9.58
C SER A 173 -13.24 9.80 10.68
N LEU A 174 -12.07 9.46 11.25
CA LEU A 174 -11.36 10.32 12.21
C LEU A 174 -10.78 11.56 11.53
N THR A 175 -10.25 11.43 10.32
CA THR A 175 -9.79 12.58 9.53
C THR A 175 -10.95 13.55 9.27
N ALA A 176 -12.14 13.03 8.91
CA ALA A 176 -13.34 13.84 8.76
C ALA A 176 -13.68 14.62 10.04
N LYS A 177 -13.63 13.96 11.19
CA LYS A 177 -13.96 14.53 12.48
C LYS A 177 -12.90 15.53 12.97
N GLU A 178 -11.68 15.05 13.14
CA GLU A 178 -10.63 15.77 13.90
C GLU A 178 -9.88 16.78 13.02
N THR A 179 -9.80 16.54 11.72
CA THR A 179 -9.04 17.41 10.81
C THR A 179 -9.93 18.35 10.01
N LEU A 180 -11.08 17.86 9.51
CA LEU A 180 -12.02 18.68 8.75
C LEU A 180 -13.10 19.33 9.63
N GLY A 181 -13.17 18.97 10.91
CA GLY A 181 -14.16 19.52 11.85
C GLY A 181 -15.61 19.16 11.52
N LEU A 182 -15.84 18.01 10.87
CA LEU A 182 -17.20 17.57 10.56
C LEU A 182 -17.90 17.08 11.84
N ASN A 183 -19.19 17.42 11.97
CA ASN A 183 -20.03 16.98 13.09
C ASN A 183 -20.39 15.49 12.95
N VAL A 184 -19.39 14.63 13.13
CA VAL A 184 -19.53 13.17 13.05
C VAL A 184 -19.11 12.50 14.35
N LYS A 185 -19.72 11.35 14.65
CA LYS A 185 -19.35 10.45 15.75
C LYS A 185 -18.91 9.12 15.16
N VAL A 186 -17.66 8.75 15.38
CA VAL A 186 -17.12 7.46 14.91
C VAL A 186 -17.50 6.36 15.87
N ILE A 187 -18.30 5.39 15.42
CA ILE A 187 -18.74 4.22 16.17
C ILE A 187 -17.83 3.05 15.79
N ARG A 188 -17.03 2.62 16.74
CA ARG A 188 -15.99 1.59 16.58
C ARG A 188 -16.44 0.24 17.13
N GLY A 189 -15.61 -0.80 16.91
CA GLY A 189 -15.83 -2.13 17.44
C GLY A 189 -16.41 -3.11 16.44
N TYR A 190 -16.70 -2.67 15.22
CA TYR A 190 -17.08 -3.59 14.15
C TYR A 190 -15.86 -4.42 13.73
N VAL A 191 -16.09 -5.72 13.53
CA VAL A 191 -15.02 -6.70 13.22
C VAL A 191 -14.73 -6.80 11.73
N SER A 192 -15.63 -6.26 10.87
CA SER A 192 -15.51 -6.36 9.40
C SER A 192 -16.37 -5.32 8.69
N GLY A 193 -16.11 -5.09 7.39
CA GLY A 193 -16.96 -4.26 6.53
C GLY A 193 -18.43 -4.71 6.48
N PRO A 194 -18.73 -5.99 6.26
CA PRO A 194 -20.10 -6.50 6.31
C PRO A 194 -20.84 -6.20 7.62
N ALA A 195 -20.14 -6.19 8.76
CA ALA A 195 -20.77 -5.85 10.04
C ALA A 195 -21.17 -4.35 10.08
N VAL A 196 -20.39 -3.46 9.45
CA VAL A 196 -20.76 -2.04 9.32
C VAL A 196 -21.95 -1.85 8.38
N TRP A 197 -22.00 -2.57 7.27
CA TRP A 197 -23.15 -2.53 6.36
C TRP A 197 -24.44 -2.96 7.06
N LEU A 198 -24.38 -4.06 7.83
CA LEU A 198 -25.54 -4.54 8.61
C LEU A 198 -25.97 -3.50 9.66
N ALA A 199 -25.04 -2.80 10.31
CA ALA A 199 -25.35 -1.73 11.25
C ALA A 199 -26.01 -0.52 10.55
N MET A 200 -25.60 -0.19 9.31
CA MET A 200 -26.28 0.83 8.49
C MET A 200 -27.71 0.40 8.14
N ASP A 201 -27.94 -0.84 7.78
CA ASP A 201 -29.27 -1.38 7.44
C ASP A 201 -30.22 -1.35 8.65
N ARG A 202 -29.68 -1.52 9.87
CA ARG A 202 -30.40 -1.44 11.14
C ARG A 202 -30.54 -0.05 11.70
N ALA A 203 -30.02 0.98 11.00
CA ALA A 203 -29.95 2.36 11.47
C ALA A 203 -29.20 2.53 12.81
N GLU A 204 -28.31 1.60 13.16
CA GLU A 204 -27.41 1.72 14.31
C GLU A 204 -26.34 2.79 14.04
N VAL A 205 -25.92 2.93 12.77
CA VAL A 205 -25.06 4.00 12.25
C VAL A 205 -25.69 4.62 11.00
N ASP A 206 -25.33 5.87 10.71
CA ASP A 206 -25.91 6.62 9.61
C ASP A 206 -25.12 6.44 8.31
N GLY A 207 -23.86 6.03 8.43
CA GLY A 207 -22.97 5.89 7.29
C GLY A 207 -21.61 5.27 7.66
N GLN A 208 -20.71 5.29 6.70
CA GLN A 208 -19.30 4.86 6.85
C GLN A 208 -18.41 5.54 5.82
N THR A 209 -17.10 5.36 5.94
CA THR A 209 -16.16 5.66 4.86
C THR A 209 -15.66 4.36 4.24
N ILE A 210 -15.76 4.22 2.90
CA ILE A 210 -15.33 3.03 2.17
C ILE A 210 -15.08 3.38 0.69
N GLY A 211 -14.21 2.62 0.01
CA GLY A 211 -13.92 2.79 -1.42
C GLY A 211 -15.11 2.45 -2.32
N PHE A 212 -15.25 3.17 -3.43
CA PHE A 212 -16.32 2.93 -4.40
C PHE A 212 -16.24 1.51 -4.98
N THR A 213 -15.04 1.04 -5.33
CA THR A 213 -14.83 -0.33 -5.83
C THR A 213 -15.30 -1.39 -4.82
N SER A 214 -15.10 -1.14 -3.50
CA SER A 214 -15.61 -2.04 -2.46
C SER A 214 -17.14 -2.06 -2.44
N VAL A 215 -17.80 -0.89 -2.56
CA VAL A 215 -19.27 -0.82 -2.66
C VAL A 215 -19.75 -1.63 -3.86
N MET A 216 -19.13 -1.45 -5.03
CA MET A 216 -19.51 -2.17 -6.26
C MET A 216 -19.22 -3.67 -6.21
N ALA A 217 -18.26 -4.09 -5.37
CA ALA A 217 -17.94 -5.52 -5.19
C ALA A 217 -18.87 -6.21 -4.17
N GLU A 218 -19.21 -5.52 -3.10
CA GLU A 218 -19.93 -6.09 -1.95
C GLU A 218 -21.44 -5.84 -2.02
N HIS A 219 -21.86 -4.61 -2.41
CA HIS A 219 -23.25 -4.14 -2.37
C HIS A 219 -23.57 -3.22 -3.57
N PRO A 220 -23.41 -3.68 -4.84
CA PRO A 220 -23.72 -2.86 -6.02
C PRO A 220 -25.16 -2.37 -6.03
N GLU A 221 -26.09 -3.16 -5.50
CA GLU A 221 -27.51 -2.82 -5.40
C GLU A 221 -27.76 -1.55 -4.60
N LYS A 222 -27.01 -1.29 -3.53
CA LYS A 222 -27.16 -0.06 -2.73
C LYS A 222 -26.86 1.20 -3.50
N TRP A 223 -25.88 1.12 -4.40
CA TRP A 223 -25.54 2.22 -5.31
C TRP A 223 -26.57 2.37 -6.44
N GLU A 224 -26.89 1.26 -7.11
CA GLU A 224 -27.82 1.23 -8.25
C GLU A 224 -29.24 1.68 -7.86
N ASN A 225 -29.72 1.23 -6.69
CA ASN A 225 -31.02 1.62 -6.13
C ASN A 225 -31.02 2.98 -5.42
N LYS A 226 -29.85 3.66 -5.36
CA LYS A 226 -29.68 4.96 -4.66
C LYS A 226 -30.04 4.89 -3.17
N GLU A 227 -29.75 3.78 -2.51
CA GLU A 227 -29.99 3.59 -1.08
C GLU A 227 -28.94 4.29 -0.21
N ILE A 228 -27.79 4.59 -0.79
CA ILE A 228 -26.68 5.33 -0.16
C ILE A 228 -26.31 6.56 -0.98
N ARG A 229 -25.74 7.56 -0.30
CA ARG A 229 -25.31 8.82 -0.90
C ARG A 229 -23.88 9.13 -0.49
N PRO A 230 -22.95 9.35 -1.46
CA PRO A 230 -21.61 9.84 -1.17
C PRO A 230 -21.63 11.35 -0.90
N LEU A 231 -20.80 11.82 0.02
CA LEU A 231 -20.74 13.22 0.41
C LEU A 231 -19.35 13.84 0.27
N LEU A 232 -18.29 13.05 0.36
CA LEU A 232 -16.89 13.51 0.43
C LEU A 232 -15.96 12.47 -0.16
N GLN A 233 -14.92 12.92 -0.86
CA GLN A 233 -13.86 12.07 -1.42
C GLN A 233 -12.57 12.18 -0.59
N PHE A 234 -11.94 11.03 -0.31
CA PHE A 234 -10.60 10.90 0.26
C PHE A 234 -9.67 10.19 -0.72
N GLY A 235 -8.35 10.26 -0.45
CA GLY A 235 -7.33 9.58 -1.23
C GLY A 235 -6.99 10.28 -2.55
N ARG A 236 -7.42 11.51 -2.74
CA ARG A 236 -7.35 12.23 -4.03
C ARG A 236 -6.95 13.69 -3.86
N ALA A 237 -6.12 14.16 -4.80
CA ALA A 237 -5.82 15.60 -4.91
C ALA A 237 -6.90 16.37 -5.71
N THR A 238 -7.56 15.68 -6.65
CA THR A 238 -8.59 16.23 -7.53
C THR A 238 -9.82 15.35 -7.49
N ARG A 239 -10.98 15.90 -7.83
CA ARG A 239 -12.24 15.17 -7.85
C ARG A 239 -12.23 14.08 -8.94
N LEU A 240 -12.73 12.90 -8.62
CA LEU A 240 -12.96 11.85 -9.61
C LEU A 240 -14.12 12.29 -10.54
N SER A 241 -13.98 12.09 -11.84
CA SER A 241 -15.00 12.51 -12.81
C SER A 241 -16.39 11.96 -12.52
N LEU A 242 -16.48 10.71 -12.04
CA LEU A 242 -17.73 10.08 -11.61
C LEU A 242 -18.40 10.81 -10.43
N PHE A 243 -17.61 11.53 -9.62
CA PHE A 243 -18.05 12.25 -8.43
C PHE A 243 -17.62 13.72 -8.48
N SER A 244 -17.69 14.34 -9.66
CA SER A 244 -17.22 15.72 -9.90
C SER A 244 -17.87 16.77 -8.98
N GLU A 245 -19.10 16.52 -8.52
CA GLU A 245 -19.83 17.42 -7.63
C GLU A 245 -19.40 17.27 -6.15
N LEU A 246 -18.69 16.20 -5.79
CA LEU A 246 -18.26 15.98 -4.42
C LEU A 246 -16.89 16.60 -4.15
N PRO A 247 -16.71 17.40 -3.10
CA PRO A 247 -15.41 17.92 -2.75
C PRO A 247 -14.45 16.81 -2.33
N THR A 248 -13.14 17.06 -2.45
CA THR A 248 -12.13 16.23 -1.81
C THR A 248 -11.87 16.71 -0.39
N ALA A 249 -11.34 15.81 0.46
CA ALA A 249 -10.94 16.17 1.83
C ALA A 249 -9.88 17.30 1.82
N ARG A 250 -9.00 17.32 0.82
CA ARG A 250 -7.97 18.36 0.66
C ARG A 250 -8.55 19.73 0.31
N GLU A 251 -9.66 19.77 -0.43
CA GLU A 251 -10.38 21.02 -0.72
C GLU A 251 -11.06 21.61 0.52
N LEU A 252 -11.53 20.74 1.42
CA LEU A 252 -12.24 21.15 2.64
C LEU A 252 -11.32 21.44 3.82
N ALA A 253 -10.04 21.13 3.73
CA ALA A 253 -9.09 21.38 4.82
C ALA A 253 -9.02 22.88 5.13
N PRO A 254 -9.34 23.30 6.39
CA PRO A 254 -9.52 24.71 6.72
C PRO A 254 -8.21 25.51 6.79
N THR A 255 -7.09 24.83 6.96
CA THR A 255 -5.75 25.46 7.05
C THR A 255 -4.72 24.63 6.28
N PRO A 256 -3.54 25.22 5.94
CA PRO A 256 -2.43 24.46 5.35
C PRO A 256 -1.99 23.27 6.22
N GLU A 257 -2.02 23.40 7.55
CA GLU A 257 -1.67 22.34 8.49
C GLU A 257 -2.71 21.20 8.44
N ALA A 258 -4.00 21.54 8.42
CA ALA A 258 -5.07 20.55 8.26
C ALA A 258 -4.96 19.83 6.90
N ARG A 259 -4.61 20.56 5.84
CA ARG A 259 -4.35 19.96 4.53
C ARG A 259 -3.17 18.99 4.57
N ALA A 260 -2.07 19.33 5.23
CA ALA A 260 -0.93 18.45 5.40
C ALA A 260 -1.30 17.18 6.20
N LEU A 261 -2.15 17.30 7.22
CA LEU A 261 -2.70 16.16 7.97
C LEU A 261 -3.55 15.25 7.08
N VAL A 262 -4.44 15.82 6.25
CA VAL A 262 -5.24 15.06 5.29
C VAL A 262 -4.31 14.32 4.31
N GLU A 263 -3.34 15.02 3.73
CA GLU A 263 -2.39 14.43 2.78
C GLU A 263 -1.58 13.29 3.42
N PHE A 264 -1.19 13.44 4.68
CA PHE A 264 -0.51 12.37 5.40
C PHE A 264 -1.44 11.18 5.71
N ALA A 265 -2.68 11.45 6.12
CA ALA A 265 -3.69 10.41 6.35
C ALA A 265 -4.00 9.60 5.06
N GLU A 266 -3.95 10.27 3.92
CA GLU A 266 -4.23 9.69 2.59
C GLU A 266 -3.03 8.95 1.96
N LEU A 267 -1.83 9.02 2.55
CA LEU A 267 -0.64 8.34 2.04
C LEU A 267 -0.87 6.87 1.65
N PRO A 268 -1.59 6.06 2.44
CA PRO A 268 -1.84 4.66 2.10
C PRO A 268 -2.54 4.44 0.74
N PHE A 269 -3.32 5.40 0.26
CA PHE A 269 -4.00 5.26 -1.04
C PHE A 269 -3.04 5.37 -2.22
N LEU A 270 -1.98 6.18 -2.10
CA LEU A 270 -0.96 6.36 -3.14
C LEU A 270 -0.09 5.11 -3.36
N THR A 271 -0.17 4.14 -2.44
CA THR A 271 0.53 2.86 -2.49
C THR A 271 -0.44 1.73 -2.13
N SER A 272 -1.56 1.61 -2.86
CA SER A 272 -2.69 0.80 -2.40
C SER A 272 -2.44 -0.71 -2.43
N LEU A 273 -1.69 -1.22 -3.40
CA LEU A 273 -1.29 -2.63 -3.52
C LEU A 273 0.23 -2.70 -3.80
N PRO A 274 1.08 -2.43 -2.79
CA PRO A 274 2.50 -2.25 -3.01
C PRO A 274 3.28 -3.56 -2.95
N TYR A 275 4.34 -3.65 -3.77
CA TYR A 275 5.27 -4.77 -3.83
C TYR A 275 6.69 -4.29 -3.57
N VAL A 276 7.38 -4.98 -2.67
CA VAL A 276 8.72 -4.62 -2.22
C VAL A 276 9.65 -5.82 -2.20
N ALA A 277 10.93 -5.55 -2.35
CA ALA A 277 12.02 -6.45 -2.06
C ALA A 277 12.82 -5.94 -0.83
N PRO A 278 13.70 -6.75 -0.23
CA PRO A 278 14.49 -6.36 0.93
C PRO A 278 15.31 -5.07 0.69
N PRO A 279 15.79 -4.42 1.75
CA PRO A 279 16.78 -3.37 1.63
C PRO A 279 18.10 -3.93 1.05
N ASN A 280 18.94 -3.05 0.51
CA ASN A 280 20.27 -3.40 -0.02
C ASN A 280 20.28 -4.45 -1.13
N LEU A 281 19.17 -4.62 -1.84
CA LEU A 281 19.14 -5.49 -3.01
C LEU A 281 20.16 -4.99 -4.04
N PRO A 282 21.04 -5.85 -4.59
CA PRO A 282 22.02 -5.45 -5.58
C PRO A 282 21.39 -4.73 -6.79
N PRO A 283 22.00 -3.65 -7.31
CA PRO A 283 21.44 -2.86 -8.41
C PRO A 283 21.16 -3.68 -9.69
N ASP A 284 21.97 -4.70 -9.94
CA ASP A 284 21.81 -5.64 -11.06
C ASP A 284 20.53 -6.49 -10.96
N ARG A 285 19.91 -6.62 -9.78
CA ARG A 285 18.63 -7.28 -9.53
C ARG A 285 17.48 -6.31 -9.29
N THR A 286 17.76 -5.17 -8.67
CA THR A 286 16.76 -4.13 -8.41
C THR A 286 16.08 -3.65 -9.69
N ARG A 287 16.86 -3.19 -10.66
CA ARG A 287 16.32 -2.63 -11.92
C ARG A 287 15.53 -3.66 -12.74
N PRO A 288 16.04 -4.89 -12.96
CA PRO A 288 15.26 -5.92 -13.65
C PRO A 288 13.94 -6.28 -12.98
N LEU A 289 13.89 -6.37 -11.64
CA LEU A 289 12.66 -6.64 -10.91
C LEU A 289 11.65 -5.50 -11.04
N GLN A 290 12.09 -4.25 -10.90
CA GLN A 290 11.25 -3.06 -11.11
C GLN A 290 10.71 -3.01 -12.54
N ALA A 291 11.57 -3.23 -13.54
CA ALA A 291 11.17 -3.27 -14.94
C ALA A 291 10.18 -4.42 -15.22
N ALA A 292 10.42 -5.60 -14.62
CA ALA A 292 9.52 -6.76 -14.76
C ALA A 292 8.13 -6.46 -14.19
N PHE A 293 8.06 -5.82 -13.01
CA PHE A 293 6.80 -5.45 -12.37
C PHE A 293 5.98 -4.48 -13.25
N ILE A 294 6.61 -3.43 -13.77
CA ILE A 294 5.93 -2.45 -14.64
C ILE A 294 5.54 -3.06 -15.98
N LYS A 295 6.38 -3.89 -16.59
CA LYS A 295 6.01 -4.60 -17.83
C LYS A 295 4.81 -5.52 -17.61
N MET A 296 4.81 -6.26 -16.49
CA MET A 296 3.68 -7.12 -16.13
C MET A 296 2.40 -6.31 -15.94
N SER A 297 2.44 -5.19 -15.21
CA SER A 297 1.25 -4.38 -14.91
C SER A 297 0.59 -3.76 -16.15
N ARG A 298 1.32 -3.74 -17.29
CA ARG A 298 0.87 -3.23 -18.59
C ARG A 298 0.58 -4.35 -19.60
N ASP A 299 0.76 -5.60 -19.22
CA ASP A 299 0.51 -6.75 -20.07
C ASP A 299 -0.99 -7.00 -20.22
N GLU A 300 -1.46 -7.21 -21.45
CA GLU A 300 -2.88 -7.37 -21.77
C GLU A 300 -3.50 -8.58 -21.05
N ALA A 301 -2.76 -9.70 -20.94
CA ALA A 301 -3.25 -10.89 -20.26
C ALA A 301 -3.36 -10.67 -18.74
N PHE A 302 -2.40 -9.95 -18.15
CA PHE A 302 -2.48 -9.54 -16.74
C PHE A 302 -3.68 -8.63 -16.50
N ILE A 303 -3.88 -7.60 -17.34
CA ILE A 303 -5.00 -6.65 -17.24
C ILE A 303 -6.35 -7.36 -17.38
N ALA A 304 -6.45 -8.30 -18.34
CA ALA A 304 -7.67 -9.09 -18.54
C ALA A 304 -8.01 -9.95 -17.31
N ASP A 305 -7.00 -10.62 -16.74
CA ASP A 305 -7.17 -11.45 -15.55
C ASP A 305 -7.47 -10.62 -14.30
N ALA A 306 -6.84 -9.43 -14.14
CA ALA A 306 -7.15 -8.49 -13.08
C ALA A 306 -8.61 -8.04 -13.13
N ARG A 307 -9.10 -7.67 -14.34
CA ARG A 307 -10.50 -7.29 -14.55
C ARG A 307 -11.47 -8.40 -14.18
N LYS A 308 -11.20 -9.64 -14.59
CA LYS A 308 -12.02 -10.81 -14.23
C LYS A 308 -12.11 -11.00 -12.71
N ARG A 309 -11.04 -10.67 -11.98
CA ARG A 309 -10.95 -10.81 -10.53
C ARG A 309 -11.33 -9.53 -9.78
N ARG A 310 -11.79 -8.50 -10.49
CA ARG A 310 -12.16 -7.17 -9.95
C ARG A 310 -11.02 -6.49 -9.19
N VAL A 311 -9.78 -6.71 -9.62
CA VAL A 311 -8.60 -5.98 -9.13
C VAL A 311 -8.46 -4.72 -9.96
N GLU A 312 -8.65 -3.56 -9.31
CA GLU A 312 -8.46 -2.25 -9.95
C GLU A 312 -6.98 -1.98 -10.20
N LEU A 313 -6.66 -1.46 -11.38
CA LEU A 313 -5.30 -1.18 -11.81
C LEU A 313 -5.12 0.30 -12.14
N SER A 314 -4.26 0.96 -11.38
CA SER A 314 -3.66 2.26 -11.67
C SER A 314 -2.20 2.22 -11.22
N PRO A 315 -1.33 1.49 -11.96
CA PRO A 315 -0.01 1.14 -11.46
C PRO A 315 0.93 2.33 -11.34
N SER A 316 1.74 2.32 -10.28
CA SER A 316 2.89 3.21 -10.11
C SER A 316 4.18 2.41 -9.97
N ASP A 317 5.30 2.99 -10.43
CA ASP A 317 6.62 2.38 -10.30
C ASP A 317 7.27 2.67 -8.94
N GLY A 318 8.42 2.02 -8.69
CA GLY A 318 9.15 2.16 -7.44
C GLY A 318 9.67 3.59 -7.19
N ASP A 319 10.05 4.32 -8.25
CA ASP A 319 10.55 5.70 -8.14
C ASP A 319 9.41 6.67 -7.76
N GLN A 320 8.23 6.50 -8.34
CA GLN A 320 7.03 7.25 -7.98
C GLN A 320 6.64 7.02 -6.52
N ILE A 321 6.67 5.76 -6.04
CA ILE A 321 6.44 5.43 -4.63
C ILE A 321 7.49 6.13 -3.75
N MET A 322 8.76 6.00 -4.08
CA MET A 322 9.85 6.61 -3.31
C MET A 322 9.73 8.14 -3.25
N ALA A 323 9.30 8.79 -4.33
CA ALA A 323 9.05 10.23 -4.34
C ALA A 323 7.94 10.63 -3.35
N VAL A 324 6.84 9.85 -3.30
CA VAL A 324 5.76 10.04 -2.34
C VAL A 324 6.25 9.84 -0.90
N LEU A 325 6.99 8.77 -0.63
CA LEU A 325 7.46 8.44 0.72
C LEU A 325 8.47 9.47 1.24
N ARG A 326 9.41 9.91 0.40
CA ARG A 326 10.38 10.97 0.77
C ARG A 326 9.66 12.28 1.11
N ARG A 327 8.69 12.68 0.30
CA ARG A 327 7.89 13.88 0.58
C ARG A 327 7.12 13.75 1.91
N SER A 328 6.56 12.58 2.18
CA SER A 328 5.82 12.32 3.42
C SER A 328 6.75 12.28 4.64
N ALA A 329 7.95 11.70 4.51
CA ALA A 329 8.95 11.69 5.57
C ALA A 329 9.54 13.09 5.86
N ALA A 330 9.50 14.00 4.88
CA ALA A 330 9.94 15.39 5.03
C ALA A 330 8.85 16.30 5.63
N MET A 331 7.66 15.78 5.94
CA MET A 331 6.63 16.58 6.60
C MET A 331 7.07 17.08 7.97
N PRO A 332 6.60 18.26 8.40
CA PRO A 332 6.92 18.79 9.73
C PRO A 332 6.57 17.75 10.82
N LYS A 333 7.46 17.55 11.79
CA LYS A 333 7.23 16.62 12.91
C LYS A 333 5.89 16.86 13.62
N LYS A 334 5.50 18.13 13.76
CA LYS A 334 4.21 18.52 14.34
C LYS A 334 3.01 17.87 13.64
N VAL A 335 3.04 17.74 12.30
CA VAL A 335 1.98 17.07 11.52
C VAL A 335 1.91 15.60 11.89
N ILE A 336 3.07 14.93 11.96
CA ILE A 336 3.16 13.51 12.33
C ILE A 336 2.72 13.28 13.77
N GLU A 337 3.13 14.15 14.70
CA GLU A 337 2.73 14.09 16.10
C GLU A 337 1.21 14.31 16.28
N GLN A 338 0.63 15.27 15.58
CA GLN A 338 -0.82 15.50 15.55
C GLN A 338 -1.57 14.29 14.98
N PHE A 339 -1.05 13.70 13.90
CA PHE A 339 -1.64 12.49 13.33
C PHE A 339 -1.60 11.32 14.33
N ASN A 340 -0.48 11.12 15.02
CA ASN A 340 -0.37 10.10 16.07
C ASN A 340 -1.36 10.35 17.20
N ALA A 341 -1.49 11.61 17.67
CA ALA A 341 -2.44 11.99 18.72
C ALA A 341 -3.90 11.69 18.30
N ILE A 342 -4.27 11.93 17.02
CA ILE A 342 -5.60 11.56 16.49
C ILE A 342 -5.84 10.06 16.61
N LEU A 343 -4.83 9.22 16.34
CA LEU A 343 -4.94 7.77 16.45
C LEU A 343 -4.96 7.30 17.91
N GLU A 344 -4.16 7.89 18.79
CA GLU A 344 -4.01 7.51 20.20
C GLU A 344 -5.20 7.94 21.08
N ALA A 345 -5.75 9.13 20.85
CA ALA A 345 -6.95 9.62 21.56
C ALA A 345 -8.17 8.70 21.41
N GLN A 346 -8.00 7.61 20.71
CA GLN A 346 -9.04 6.68 20.32
C GLN A 346 -8.84 5.26 20.91
N ASN A 347 -7.73 5.03 21.60
CA ASN A 347 -7.47 3.79 22.33
C ASN A 347 -7.96 3.92 23.77
#